data_5c5c7428cf68b2f8a42faf8de76340c6
#
_entry.id   5c5c7428cf68b2f8a42faf8de76340c6
#
_cell.length_a   1.000
_cell.length_b   1.000
_cell.length_c   1.000
_cell.angle_alpha   90.00
_cell.angle_beta   90.00
_cell.angle_gamma   90.00
#
_symmetry.space_group_name_H-M   'P 1'
#
loop_
_entity.id
_entity.type
_entity.pdbx_description
1 polymer ?
#
loop_
_entity_poly.entity_id
_entity_poly.type
_entity_poly.pdbx_seq_one_letter_code
_entity_poly.pdbx_strand_id
1 'polypeptide(L)'
;MLEFTARNPGTHYLCGDSAADMALGEDTVPPGSAVGIKGLGLSFYDVMLSLTVGRGGTFRQEEGTGDGGGLRYLPSGREPHIVAGSRSGLPIPARGRNQKRPDFSHRALFLTRDALLHARRARGGGGQLDFAEDVLPLLRREI
;
A
#
# COMPACT_ATOMS: atom_id res chain seq x y z
N MET A 1 13.77 -13.21 -8.66
CA MET A 1 12.54 -13.79 -9.27
C MET A 1 12.77 -14.14 -10.73
N LEU A 2 13.28 -13.23 -11.58
CA LEU A 2 13.55 -13.53 -13.00
C LEU A 2 14.45 -14.75 -13.21
N GLU A 3 15.51 -14.90 -12.42
CA GLU A 3 16.36 -16.09 -12.47
C GLU A 3 15.64 -17.38 -12.08
N PHE A 4 14.69 -17.29 -11.16
CA PHE A 4 13.87 -18.43 -10.76
C PHE A 4 12.98 -18.88 -11.91
N THR A 5 12.27 -17.96 -12.56
CA THR A 5 11.41 -18.29 -13.69
C THR A 5 12.19 -18.82 -14.89
N ALA A 6 13.39 -18.30 -15.12
CA ALA A 6 14.27 -18.81 -16.17
C ALA A 6 14.69 -20.29 -15.96
N ARG A 7 14.78 -20.74 -14.69
CA ARG A 7 15.12 -22.12 -14.32
C ARG A 7 13.91 -23.05 -14.14
N ASN A 8 12.71 -22.50 -14.11
CA ASN A 8 11.47 -23.23 -13.84
C ASN A 8 10.45 -22.99 -14.96
N PRO A 9 10.52 -23.77 -16.06
CA PRO A 9 9.57 -23.67 -17.15
C PRO A 9 8.13 -23.84 -16.65
N GLY A 10 7.21 -23.02 -17.17
CA GLY A 10 5.81 -23.00 -16.72
C GLY A 10 5.54 -22.05 -15.55
N THR A 11 6.57 -21.36 -15.04
CA THR A 11 6.36 -20.27 -14.09
C THR A 11 6.50 -18.91 -14.79
N HIS A 12 5.67 -17.96 -14.40
CA HIS A 12 5.69 -16.59 -14.91
C HIS A 12 5.93 -15.60 -13.76
N TYR A 13 6.70 -14.56 -14.03
CA TYR A 13 6.89 -13.46 -13.11
C TYR A 13 6.24 -12.20 -13.67
N LEU A 14 5.16 -11.79 -13.04
CA LEU A 14 4.46 -10.56 -13.37
C LEU A 14 4.95 -9.44 -12.45
N CYS A 15 5.42 -8.37 -13.02
CA CYS A 15 5.80 -7.15 -12.29
C CYS A 15 5.18 -5.94 -12.99
N GLY A 16 4.92 -4.90 -12.21
CA GLY A 16 4.40 -3.63 -12.66
C GLY A 16 4.46 -2.63 -11.51
N ASP A 17 4.41 -1.35 -11.83
CA ASP A 17 4.39 -0.29 -10.83
C ASP A 17 3.02 -0.19 -10.14
N SER A 18 1.97 -0.59 -10.85
CA SER A 18 0.62 -0.72 -10.30
C SER A 18 -0.07 -2.01 -10.77
N ALA A 19 -1.14 -2.42 -10.09
CA ALA A 19 -1.94 -3.57 -10.51
C ALA A 19 -2.58 -3.36 -11.90
N ALA A 20 -2.85 -2.11 -12.29
CA ALA A 20 -3.41 -1.77 -13.60
C ALA A 20 -2.43 -2.05 -14.75
N ASP A 21 -1.13 -2.03 -14.47
CA ASP A 21 -0.08 -2.28 -15.46
C ASP A 21 0.29 -3.75 -15.59
N MET A 22 -0.25 -4.59 -14.69
CA MET A 22 0.00 -6.03 -14.69
C MET A 22 -1.00 -6.75 -15.61
N ALA A 23 -0.50 -7.73 -16.38
CA ALA A 23 -1.35 -8.62 -17.18
C ALA A 23 -2.03 -9.66 -16.29
N LEU A 24 -3.10 -9.25 -15.58
CA LEU A 24 -3.84 -10.09 -14.65
C LEU A 24 -5.09 -10.77 -15.29
N GLY A 25 -5.21 -10.73 -16.61
CA GLY A 25 -6.29 -11.39 -17.36
C GLY A 25 -6.22 -12.92 -17.27
N GLU A 26 -7.31 -13.58 -17.65
CA GLU A 26 -7.42 -15.04 -17.60
C GLU A 26 -6.54 -15.78 -18.61
N ASP A 27 -6.14 -15.11 -19.67
CA ASP A 27 -5.16 -15.57 -20.65
C ASP A 27 -3.74 -15.70 -20.03
N THR A 28 -3.40 -14.83 -19.12
CA THR A 28 -2.09 -14.83 -18.43
C THR A 28 -2.14 -15.57 -17.11
N VAL A 29 -3.24 -15.42 -16.37
CA VAL A 29 -3.50 -16.06 -15.07
C VAL A 29 -4.79 -16.87 -15.17
N PRO A 30 -4.75 -18.10 -15.69
CA PRO A 30 -5.96 -18.91 -15.86
C PRO A 30 -6.70 -19.19 -14.55
N PRO A 31 -8.03 -19.41 -14.60
CA PRO A 31 -8.79 -19.88 -13.45
C PRO A 31 -8.17 -21.15 -12.83
N GLY A 32 -8.11 -21.18 -11.49
CA GLY A 32 -7.55 -22.30 -10.75
C GLY A 32 -6.01 -22.42 -10.78
N SER A 33 -5.29 -21.54 -11.50
CA SER A 33 -3.83 -21.51 -11.46
C SER A 33 -3.32 -21.03 -10.09
N ALA A 34 -2.10 -21.42 -9.73
CA ALA A 34 -1.47 -20.97 -8.48
C ALA A 34 -0.78 -19.61 -8.68
N VAL A 35 -1.13 -18.63 -7.84
CA VAL A 35 -0.54 -17.28 -7.85
C VAL A 35 0.12 -16.98 -6.52
N GLY A 36 1.44 -16.74 -6.55
CA GLY A 36 2.20 -16.27 -5.40
C GLY A 36 2.34 -14.75 -5.39
N ILE A 37 1.90 -14.07 -4.32
CA ILE A 37 2.07 -12.62 -4.17
C ILE A 37 3.10 -12.34 -3.08
N LYS A 38 4.17 -11.65 -3.43
CA LYS A 38 5.22 -11.22 -2.50
C LYS A 38 4.97 -9.78 -2.06
N GLY A 39 4.57 -9.61 -0.81
CA GLY A 39 4.26 -8.32 -0.21
C GLY A 39 2.76 -8.17 0.06
N LEU A 40 2.43 -7.61 1.22
CA LEU A 40 1.05 -7.38 1.68
C LEU A 40 0.79 -5.87 1.87
N GLY A 41 1.34 -5.06 0.96
CA GLY A 41 1.17 -3.62 0.90
C GLY A 41 -0.12 -3.19 0.19
N LEU A 42 -0.23 -1.92 -0.19
CA LEU A 42 -1.42 -1.38 -0.85
C LEU A 42 -1.69 -2.07 -2.18
N SER A 43 -0.68 -2.25 -3.04
CA SER A 43 -0.83 -2.93 -4.33
C SER A 43 -1.28 -4.39 -4.22
N PHE A 44 -1.05 -5.04 -3.05
CA PHE A 44 -1.58 -6.37 -2.79
C PHE A 44 -3.11 -6.39 -2.87
N TYR A 45 -3.77 -5.40 -2.27
CA TYR A 45 -5.24 -5.33 -2.30
C TYR A 45 -5.77 -5.12 -3.72
N ASP A 46 -5.11 -4.29 -4.52
CA ASP A 46 -5.51 -4.04 -5.90
C ASP A 46 -5.38 -5.31 -6.76
N VAL A 47 -4.25 -6.02 -6.63
CA VAL A 47 -4.02 -7.31 -7.32
C VAL A 47 -5.04 -8.35 -6.85
N MET A 48 -5.25 -8.48 -5.54
CA MET A 48 -6.21 -9.43 -4.97
C MET A 48 -7.64 -9.13 -5.48
N LEU A 49 -8.08 -7.86 -5.46
CA LEU A 49 -9.39 -7.47 -5.95
C LEU A 49 -9.55 -7.74 -7.45
N SER A 50 -8.52 -7.48 -8.25
CA SER A 50 -8.53 -7.79 -9.68
C SER A 50 -8.69 -9.28 -9.96
N LEU A 51 -8.03 -10.14 -9.15
CA LEU A 51 -8.07 -11.59 -9.30
C LEU A 51 -9.30 -12.25 -8.66
N THR A 52 -10.10 -11.52 -7.90
CA THR A 52 -11.29 -12.01 -7.19
C THR A 52 -12.56 -11.30 -7.64
N VAL A 53 -12.84 -10.12 -7.12
CA VAL A 53 -14.02 -9.33 -7.48
C VAL A 53 -14.02 -8.96 -8.97
N GLY A 54 -12.87 -8.60 -9.53
CA GLY A 54 -12.69 -8.34 -10.96
C GLY A 54 -13.00 -9.54 -11.85
N ARG A 55 -13.04 -10.75 -11.28
CA ARG A 55 -13.46 -11.99 -11.96
C ARG A 55 -14.89 -12.44 -11.64
N GLY A 56 -15.67 -11.54 -11.03
CA GLY A 56 -17.10 -11.78 -10.75
C GLY A 56 -17.39 -12.36 -9.36
N GLY A 57 -16.38 -12.50 -8.50
CA GLY A 57 -16.61 -12.81 -7.09
C GLY A 57 -17.32 -11.66 -6.37
N THR A 58 -18.11 -11.96 -5.35
CA THR A 58 -18.93 -10.98 -4.64
C THR A 58 -18.79 -11.13 -3.13
N PHE A 59 -19.14 -10.08 -2.39
CA PHE A 59 -19.25 -10.13 -0.94
C PHE A 59 -20.72 -10.09 -0.50
N ARG A 60 -21.06 -10.93 0.46
CA ARG A 60 -22.38 -10.92 1.10
C ARG A 60 -22.20 -10.57 2.59
N GLN A 61 -23.13 -9.76 3.09
CA GLN A 61 -23.25 -9.52 4.52
C GLN A 61 -23.68 -10.79 5.23
N GLU A 62 -22.98 -11.22 6.28
CA GLU A 62 -23.45 -12.28 7.18
C GLU A 62 -24.22 -11.66 8.35
N GLU A 63 -25.44 -12.11 8.57
CA GLU A 63 -26.24 -11.73 9.74
C GLU A 63 -25.72 -12.50 10.96
N GLY A 64 -25.45 -11.81 12.07
CA GLY A 64 -25.47 -12.46 13.38
C GLY A 64 -24.19 -12.62 14.17
N THR A 65 -23.12 -11.86 13.99
CA THR A 65 -21.99 -11.87 14.93
C THR A 65 -21.53 -10.46 15.29
N GLY A 66 -22.14 -9.88 16.34
CA GLY A 66 -21.59 -8.70 17.02
C GLY A 66 -21.61 -7.42 16.20
N ASP A 67 -21.10 -6.39 16.79
CA ASP A 67 -21.04 -5.00 16.34
C ASP A 67 -20.33 -4.84 14.96
N GLY A 68 -21.03 -5.19 13.85
CA GLY A 68 -20.54 -4.92 12.50
C GLY A 68 -20.50 -6.10 11.52
N GLY A 69 -21.45 -7.00 11.55
CA GLY A 69 -21.69 -8.07 10.57
C GLY A 69 -20.55 -8.41 9.59
N GLY A 70 -19.98 -9.61 9.65
CA GLY A 70 -18.89 -10.04 8.79
C GLY A 70 -19.28 -10.02 7.31
N LEU A 71 -18.29 -9.77 6.43
CA LEU A 71 -18.45 -9.96 4.98
C LEU A 71 -17.91 -11.34 4.62
N ARG A 72 -18.75 -12.14 3.97
CA ARG A 72 -18.33 -13.41 3.37
C ARG A 72 -18.07 -13.24 1.90
N TYR A 73 -16.92 -13.71 1.45
CA TYR A 73 -16.62 -13.77 0.03
C TYR A 73 -17.29 -15.00 -0.62
N LEU A 74 -17.92 -14.77 -1.75
CA LEU A 74 -18.55 -15.80 -2.61
C LEU A 74 -17.76 -15.85 -3.92
N PRO A 75 -17.00 -16.92 -4.18
CA PRO A 75 -16.21 -17.03 -5.39
C PRO A 75 -17.10 -17.23 -6.62
N SER A 76 -16.62 -16.73 -7.76
CA SER A 76 -17.26 -16.95 -9.07
C SER A 76 -16.87 -18.29 -9.72
N GLY A 77 -15.79 -18.92 -9.24
CA GLY A 77 -15.16 -20.09 -9.84
C GLY A 77 -14.11 -19.74 -10.92
N ARG A 78 -13.86 -18.45 -11.16
CA ARG A 78 -12.86 -17.97 -12.14
C ARG A 78 -11.58 -17.44 -11.46
N GLU A 79 -11.51 -17.54 -10.15
CA GLU A 79 -10.36 -17.11 -9.38
C GLU A 79 -9.20 -18.10 -9.50
N PRO A 80 -7.92 -17.60 -9.43
CA PRO A 80 -6.78 -18.45 -9.19
C PRO A 80 -6.66 -18.79 -7.69
N HIS A 81 -5.83 -19.78 -7.36
CA HIS A 81 -5.42 -20.05 -5.98
C HIS A 81 -4.36 -19.05 -5.55
N ILE A 82 -4.69 -18.13 -4.66
CA ILE A 82 -3.80 -17.04 -4.24
C ILE A 82 -3.10 -17.43 -2.94
N VAL A 83 -1.76 -17.38 -2.97
CA VAL A 83 -0.91 -17.51 -1.78
C VAL A 83 -0.12 -16.21 -1.65
N ALA A 84 -0.32 -15.47 -0.58
CA ALA A 84 0.32 -14.19 -0.35
C ALA A 84 1.14 -14.18 0.92
N GLY A 85 2.29 -13.51 0.91
CA GLY A 85 3.17 -13.45 2.08
C GLY A 85 4.05 -12.20 2.12
N SER A 86 4.45 -11.82 3.34
CA SER A 86 5.39 -10.74 3.60
C SER A 86 6.30 -11.09 4.78
N ARG A 87 7.31 -10.26 5.04
CA ARG A 87 8.19 -10.46 6.20
C ARG A 87 7.46 -10.36 7.53
N SER A 88 6.46 -9.51 7.65
CA SER A 88 5.64 -9.35 8.84
C SER A 88 4.54 -10.40 8.96
N GLY A 89 4.17 -11.07 7.86
CA GLY A 89 3.01 -11.96 7.80
C GLY A 89 1.66 -11.25 7.89
N LEU A 90 1.66 -9.93 8.06
CA LEU A 90 0.45 -9.12 8.21
C LEU A 90 0.26 -8.19 7.03
N PRO A 91 -0.97 -8.04 6.51
CA PRO A 91 -1.29 -7.01 5.54
C PRO A 91 -1.25 -5.63 6.19
N ILE A 92 -1.05 -4.60 5.39
CA ILE A 92 -1.17 -3.22 5.87
C ILE A 92 -2.61 -3.00 6.36
N PRO A 93 -2.80 -2.56 7.61
CA PRO A 93 -4.13 -2.30 8.15
C PRO A 93 -4.80 -1.14 7.40
N ALA A 94 -6.12 -1.17 7.36
CA ALA A 94 -6.90 -0.05 6.84
C ALA A 94 -6.56 1.24 7.59
N ARG A 95 -6.52 2.35 6.86
CA ARG A 95 -6.33 3.67 7.47
C ARG A 95 -7.48 3.95 8.44
N GLY A 96 -7.15 4.38 9.64
CA GLY A 96 -8.14 4.78 10.64
C GLY A 96 -9.07 5.89 10.12
N ARG A 97 -10.28 5.95 10.65
CA ARG A 97 -11.24 7.01 10.30
C ARG A 97 -10.62 8.38 10.60
N ASN A 98 -10.58 9.23 9.58
CA ASN A 98 -10.14 10.61 9.80
C ASN A 98 -11.18 11.34 10.69
N GLN A 99 -10.78 11.66 11.92
CA GLN A 99 -11.62 12.41 12.88
C GLN A 99 -11.44 13.93 12.76
N LYS A 100 -10.49 14.37 11.91
CA LYS A 100 -10.24 15.79 11.67
C LYS A 100 -11.29 16.34 10.71
N ARG A 101 -11.69 17.58 10.94
CA ARG A 101 -12.62 18.28 10.04
C ARG A 101 -11.99 18.45 8.65
N PRO A 102 -12.80 18.53 7.57
CA PRO A 102 -12.30 18.71 6.19
C PRO A 102 -11.42 19.96 6.01
N ASP A 103 -11.70 21.00 6.79
CA ASP A 103 -10.99 22.28 6.81
C ASP A 103 -9.77 22.29 7.76
N PHE A 104 -9.46 21.15 8.40
CA PHE A 104 -8.33 21.06 9.29
C PHE A 104 -7.02 21.23 8.50
N SER A 105 -6.27 22.26 8.85
CA SER A 105 -4.91 22.50 8.38
C SER A 105 -3.95 22.48 9.57
N HIS A 106 -2.91 21.69 9.49
CA HIS A 106 -1.86 21.72 10.50
C HIS A 106 -1.11 23.06 10.43
N ARG A 107 -1.02 23.74 11.55
CA ARG A 107 -0.21 24.94 11.68
C ARG A 107 1.06 24.59 12.44
N ALA A 108 2.17 24.63 11.74
CA ALA A 108 3.47 24.36 12.35
C ALA A 108 3.80 25.38 13.44
N LEU A 109 4.30 24.91 14.58
CA LEU A 109 4.73 25.74 15.70
C LEU A 109 6.25 25.96 15.70
N PHE A 110 7.00 24.96 15.33
CA PHE A 110 8.47 24.97 15.35
C PHE A 110 9.07 24.93 13.95
N LEU A 111 8.58 24.05 13.07
CA LEU A 111 9.05 23.96 11.69
C LEU A 111 8.36 25.02 10.81
N THR A 112 8.60 26.27 11.14
CA THR A 112 8.01 27.41 10.40
C THR A 112 8.97 27.93 9.34
N ARG A 113 8.42 28.66 8.35
CA ARG A 113 9.23 29.35 7.35
C ARG A 113 10.25 30.31 7.98
N ASP A 114 9.84 31.01 9.04
CA ASP A 114 10.71 31.98 9.72
C ASP A 114 11.85 31.30 10.44
N ALA A 115 11.61 30.16 11.10
CA ALA A 115 12.65 29.37 11.74
C ALA A 115 13.68 28.86 10.70
N LEU A 116 13.24 28.39 9.55
CA LEU A 116 14.13 27.97 8.46
C LEU A 116 14.92 29.13 7.88
N LEU A 117 14.29 30.30 7.69
CA LEU A 117 14.98 31.49 7.23
C LEU A 117 16.00 31.98 8.26
N HIS A 118 15.69 31.86 9.55
CA HIS A 118 16.64 32.22 10.62
C HIS A 118 17.87 31.28 10.60
N ALA A 119 17.64 29.97 10.54
CA ALA A 119 18.72 28.98 10.41
C ALA A 119 19.59 29.23 9.16
N ARG A 120 18.98 29.57 8.03
CA ARG A 120 19.70 29.91 6.79
C ARG A 120 20.57 31.15 6.92
N ARG A 121 20.07 32.18 7.62
CA ARG A 121 20.85 33.42 7.86
C ARG A 121 22.02 33.16 8.77
N ALA A 122 21.86 32.31 9.79
CA ALA A 122 22.95 31.93 10.70
C ALA A 122 24.11 31.22 9.97
N ARG A 123 23.82 30.53 8.85
CA ARG A 123 24.85 29.93 7.96
C ARG A 123 25.43 30.88 6.91
N GLY A 124 25.22 32.18 7.02
CA GLY A 124 25.79 33.16 6.08
C GLY A 124 24.87 33.56 4.92
N GLY A 125 23.56 33.35 5.05
CA GLY A 125 22.53 33.98 4.22
C GLY A 125 22.28 33.36 2.83
N GLY A 126 23.25 32.67 2.21
CA GLY A 126 23.17 32.07 0.89
C GLY A 126 23.34 30.55 0.88
N GLY A 127 23.67 29.95 2.03
CA GLY A 127 23.92 28.52 2.13
C GLY A 127 22.68 27.65 2.09
N GLN A 128 22.84 26.42 1.60
CA GLN A 128 21.85 25.37 1.72
C GLN A 128 21.75 24.95 3.18
N LEU A 129 20.55 24.71 3.70
CA LEU A 129 20.34 24.16 5.02
C LEU A 129 20.78 22.69 5.05
N ASP A 130 21.42 22.28 6.15
CA ASP A 130 21.65 20.89 6.46
C ASP A 130 20.40 20.31 7.11
N PHE A 131 19.92 19.18 6.57
CA PHE A 131 18.71 18.57 7.09
C PHE A 131 18.88 18.08 8.54
N ALA A 132 20.01 17.46 8.85
CA ALA A 132 20.23 16.85 10.17
C ALA A 132 20.46 17.91 11.26
N GLU A 133 21.16 18.99 10.92
CA GLU A 133 21.53 20.04 11.89
C GLU A 133 20.49 21.15 12.00
N ASP A 134 19.86 21.56 10.89
CA ASP A 134 19.00 22.75 10.86
C ASP A 134 17.52 22.40 10.87
N VAL A 135 17.10 21.30 10.22
CA VAL A 135 15.69 20.97 9.99
C VAL A 135 15.18 19.90 10.94
N LEU A 136 15.95 18.82 11.11
CA LEU A 136 15.52 17.68 11.93
C LEU A 136 15.25 18.05 13.40
N PRO A 137 15.99 18.95 14.06
CA PRO A 137 15.67 19.40 15.42
C PRO A 137 14.32 20.12 15.49
N LEU A 138 13.98 20.94 14.47
CA LEU A 138 12.69 21.62 14.40
C LEU A 138 11.55 20.61 14.18
N LEU A 139 11.76 19.66 13.30
CA LEU A 139 10.80 18.59 13.02
C LEU A 139 10.54 17.72 14.27
N ARG A 140 11.58 17.36 15.02
CA ARG A 140 11.44 16.59 16.27
C ARG A 140 10.67 17.32 17.36
N ARG A 141 10.67 18.64 17.34
CA ARG A 141 9.87 19.46 18.28
C ARG A 141 8.43 19.62 17.83
N GLU A 142 8.15 19.39 16.55
CA GLU A 142 6.80 19.50 15.98
C GLU A 142 5.96 18.24 16.25
N ILE A 143 6.61 17.08 16.44
CA ILE A 143 5.97 15.76 16.69
C ILE A 143 5.79 15.56 18.20
#